data_744604081641f5deaa6f0c022650fc7c
#
_entry.id   744604081641f5deaa6f0c022650fc7c
#
_cell.length_a   1.000
_cell.length_b   1.000
_cell.length_c   1.000
_cell.angle_alpha   90.00
_cell.angle_beta   90.00
_cell.angle_gamma   90.00
#
_symmetry.space_group_name_H-M   'P 1'
#
loop_
_entity.id
_entity.type
_entity.pdbx_description
1 polymer ?
#
loop_
_entity_poly.entity_id
_entity_poly.type
_entity_poly.pdbx_seq_one_letter_code
_entity_poly.pdbx_strand_id
1 'polypeptide(L)' 'MSNDFDKNQVIYRVEYRHEMNEGWRHYYSDPEKADALDMYARHISTYGKEQCRLVRTTVGTELYKYAQVFQKETEDE' A
#
# COMPACT_ATOMS: atom_id res chain seq x y z
N MET A 1 11.91 -5.92 -25.29
CA MET A 1 10.69 -5.79 -24.83
C MET A 1 10.47 -4.84 -23.76
N SER A 2 9.63 -4.05 -23.93
CA SER A 2 9.48 -3.00 -23.05
C SER A 2 8.63 -3.37 -21.89
N ASN A 3 8.75 -2.68 -20.83
CA ASN A 3 7.91 -2.76 -19.75
C ASN A 3 6.66 -2.13 -20.02
N ASP A 4 5.63 -2.69 -19.54
CA ASP A 4 4.34 -2.16 -19.75
C ASP A 4 3.87 -1.31 -18.64
N PHE A 5 4.67 -1.08 -17.60
CA PHE A 5 4.21 -0.23 -16.53
C PHE A 5 5.16 0.93 -16.36
N ASP A 6 4.63 2.00 -15.81
CA ASP A 6 5.37 3.23 -15.57
C ASP A 6 5.74 3.25 -14.09
N LYS A 7 7.02 3.17 -13.82
CA LYS A 7 7.51 3.15 -12.45
C LYS A 7 7.16 4.42 -11.70
N ASN A 8 6.97 5.51 -12.40
CA ASN A 8 6.67 6.77 -11.77
C ASN A 8 5.18 7.01 -11.60
N GLN A 9 4.38 6.08 -12.04
CA GLN A 9 2.95 6.24 -11.89
C GLN A 9 2.60 6.28 -10.41
N VAL A 10 1.82 7.28 -10.03
CA VAL A 10 1.39 7.45 -8.65
C VAL A 10 0.25 6.50 -8.38
N ILE A 11 0.30 5.85 -7.24
CA ILE A 11 -0.83 5.08 -6.75
C ILE A 11 -1.06 5.46 -5.30
N TYR A 12 -2.27 5.22 -4.86
CA TYR A 12 -2.70 5.57 -3.51
C TYR A 12 -2.98 4.29 -2.77
N ARG A 13 -2.44 4.21 -1.57
CA ARG A 13 -2.45 2.99 -0.80
C ARG A 13 -3.17 3.24 0.52
N VAL A 14 -4.15 2.42 0.83
CA VAL A 14 -4.83 2.46 2.11
C VAL A 14 -4.18 1.42 3.00
N GLU A 15 -3.76 1.84 4.17
CA GLU A 15 -3.11 0.97 5.12
C GLU A 15 -3.87 0.96 6.43
N TYR A 16 -3.73 -0.10 7.18
CA TYR A 16 -4.41 -0.22 8.44
C TYR A 16 -3.50 -0.89 9.47
N ARG A 17 -3.91 -0.78 10.72
CA ARG A 17 -3.25 -1.52 11.81
C ARG A 17 -4.29 -1.76 12.89
N HIS A 18 -4.11 -2.83 13.63
CA HIS A 18 -5.09 -3.15 14.67
C HIS A 18 -4.79 -2.40 15.96
N GLU A 19 -3.51 -2.21 16.26
CA GLU A 19 -3.12 -1.51 17.47
C GLU A 19 -2.13 -0.43 17.15
N MET A 20 -2.06 0.57 18.00
CA MET A 20 -1.24 1.73 17.74
C MET A 20 0.24 1.40 17.63
N ASN A 21 0.68 0.35 18.29
CA ASN A 21 2.09 -0.03 18.24
C ASN A 21 2.42 -1.04 17.16
N GLU A 22 1.45 -1.41 16.36
CA GLU A 22 1.71 -2.35 15.27
C GLU A 22 2.15 -1.62 14.02
N GLY A 23 2.85 -2.32 13.15
CA GLY A 23 3.21 -1.76 11.85
C GLY A 23 2.01 -1.67 10.95
N TRP A 24 2.11 -0.78 9.98
CA TRP A 24 1.03 -0.59 9.01
C TRP A 24 0.99 -1.76 8.04
N ARG A 25 -0.21 -2.17 7.69
CA ARG A 25 -0.45 -3.27 6.76
C ARG A 25 -1.21 -2.76 5.55
N HIS A 26 -0.93 -3.37 4.42
CA HIS A 26 -1.58 -3.01 3.18
C HIS A 26 -3.01 -3.52 3.17
N TYR A 27 -3.93 -2.66 2.78
CA TYR A 27 -5.33 -3.05 2.63
C TYR A 27 -5.78 -2.94 1.17
N TYR A 28 -5.46 -1.84 0.50
CA TYR A 28 -5.99 -1.57 -0.83
C TYR A 28 -5.09 -0.57 -1.53
N SER A 29 -4.93 -0.72 -2.83
CA SER A 29 -4.17 0.24 -3.64
C SER A 29 -4.90 0.51 -4.92
N ASP A 30 -4.82 1.74 -5.40
CA ASP A 30 -5.51 2.13 -6.61
C ASP A 30 -4.81 3.34 -7.22
N PRO A 31 -4.63 3.39 -8.54
CA PRO A 31 -4.08 4.58 -9.19
C PRO A 31 -5.04 5.75 -9.17
N GLU A 32 -6.33 5.50 -8.98
CA GLU A 32 -7.32 6.56 -8.93
C GLU A 32 -7.50 7.04 -7.52
N LYS A 33 -7.17 8.30 -7.28
CA LYS A 33 -7.25 8.84 -5.95
C LYS A 33 -8.67 8.78 -5.38
N ALA A 34 -9.65 9.05 -6.23
CA ALA A 34 -11.04 9.05 -5.77
C ALA A 34 -11.46 7.69 -5.24
N ASP A 35 -11.04 6.63 -5.92
CA ASP A 35 -11.39 5.28 -5.48
C ASP A 35 -10.67 4.91 -4.20
N ALA A 36 -9.43 5.31 -4.08
CA ALA A 36 -8.67 5.05 -2.87
C ALA A 36 -9.26 5.80 -1.69
N LEU A 37 -9.69 7.03 -1.91
CA LEU A 37 -10.31 7.81 -0.85
C LEU A 37 -11.63 7.19 -0.40
N ASP A 38 -12.37 6.63 -1.33
CA ASP A 38 -13.62 5.97 -0.99
C ASP A 38 -13.36 4.75 -0.09
N MET A 39 -12.37 3.96 -0.45
CA MET A 39 -12.03 2.80 0.36
C MET A 39 -11.48 3.21 1.72
N TYR A 40 -10.70 4.28 1.74
CA TYR A 40 -10.17 4.82 2.97
C TYR A 40 -11.31 5.24 3.90
N ALA A 41 -12.29 5.96 3.35
CA ALA A 41 -13.41 6.43 4.14
C ALA A 41 -14.22 5.27 4.71
N ARG A 42 -14.41 4.22 3.93
CA ARG A 42 -15.12 3.05 4.40
C ARG A 42 -14.38 2.35 5.52
N HIS A 43 -13.06 2.27 5.38
CA HIS A 43 -12.26 1.59 6.38
C HIS A 43 -12.23 2.39 7.69
N ILE A 44 -12.15 3.70 7.60
CA ILE A 44 -12.21 4.56 8.77
C ILE A 44 -13.53 4.37 9.51
N SER A 45 -14.60 4.25 8.76
CA SER A 45 -15.92 4.07 9.34
C SER A 45 -15.99 2.80 10.15
N THR A 46 -15.24 1.78 9.74
CA THR A 46 -15.27 0.49 10.41
C THR A 46 -14.29 0.42 11.57
N TYR A 47 -13.07 0.93 11.37
CA TYR A 47 -11.98 0.70 12.31
C TYR A 47 -11.47 1.93 13.02
N GLY A 48 -11.88 3.11 12.57
CA GLY A 48 -11.45 4.33 13.22
C GLY A 48 -10.31 5.01 12.49
N LYS A 49 -10.26 6.30 12.65
CA LYS A 49 -9.33 7.14 11.93
C LYS A 49 -7.88 6.87 12.30
N GLU A 50 -7.64 6.51 13.54
CA GLU A 50 -6.28 6.30 14.01
C GLU A 50 -5.71 4.97 13.57
N GLN A 51 -6.56 4.08 13.08
CA GLN A 51 -6.13 2.76 12.65
C GLN A 51 -5.97 2.67 11.13
N CYS A 52 -6.17 3.76 10.42
CA CYS A 52 -6.11 3.76 8.96
C CYS A 52 -5.35 4.96 8.46
N ARG A 53 -4.72 4.83 7.32
CA ARG A 53 -4.07 5.97 6.68
C ARG A 53 -4.05 5.78 5.17
N LEU A 54 -3.95 6.91 4.46
CA LEU A 54 -3.84 6.91 3.01
C LEU A 54 -2.46 7.41 2.66
N VAL A 55 -1.74 6.65 1.86
CA VAL A 55 -0.36 6.96 1.50
C VAL A 55 -0.26 7.09 -0.01
N ARG A 56 0.45 8.12 -0.47
CA ARG A 56 0.73 8.29 -1.88
C ARG A 56 2.10 7.68 -2.16
N THR A 57 2.15 6.79 -3.13
CA THR A 57 3.41 6.13 -3.46
C THR A 57 3.49 5.96 -4.97
N THR A 58 4.47 5.25 -5.47
CA THR A 58 4.60 4.98 -6.90
C THR A 58 4.70 3.49 -7.14
N VAL A 59 4.42 3.11 -8.37
CA VAL A 59 4.51 1.70 -8.76
C VAL A 59 5.90 1.16 -8.50
N GLY A 60 6.92 1.95 -8.86
CA GLY A 60 8.29 1.51 -8.66
C GLY A 60 8.63 1.24 -7.21
N THR A 61 8.16 2.12 -6.32
CA THR A 61 8.41 1.95 -4.90
C THR A 61 7.74 0.68 -4.37
N GLU A 62 6.51 0.43 -4.80
CA GLU A 62 5.80 -0.76 -4.35
C GLU A 62 6.48 -2.03 -4.82
N LEU A 63 6.92 -2.05 -6.06
CA LEU A 63 7.60 -3.23 -6.59
C LEU A 63 8.92 -3.47 -5.89
N TYR A 64 9.63 -2.42 -5.56
CA TYR A 64 10.90 -2.54 -4.86
C TYR A 64 10.68 -3.19 -3.48
N LYS A 65 9.64 -2.79 -2.80
CA LYS A 65 9.33 -3.38 -1.49
C LYS A 65 9.01 -4.87 -1.61
N TYR A 66 8.25 -5.23 -2.62
CA TYR A 66 7.93 -6.64 -2.83
C TYR A 66 9.18 -7.44 -3.15
N ALA A 67 10.05 -6.89 -3.98
CA ALA A 67 11.27 -7.59 -4.35
C ALA A 67 12.15 -7.83 -3.13
N GLN A 68 12.21 -6.87 -2.24
CA GLN A 68 13.02 -7.03 -1.04
C GLN A 68 12.48 -8.11 -0.12
N VAL A 69 11.18 -8.16 0.03
CA VAL A 69 10.57 -9.19 0.85
C VAL A 69 10.84 -10.57 0.27
N PHE A 70 10.72 -10.67 -1.05
CA PHE A 70 10.95 -11.92 -1.74
C PHE A 70 12.39 -12.39 -1.56
N GLN A 71 13.34 -11.49 -1.71
CA GLN A 71 14.74 -11.84 -1.55
C GLN A 71 15.05 -12.28 -0.14
N LYS A 72 14.43 -11.63 0.82
CA LYS A 72 14.67 -11.97 2.21
C LYS A 72 14.20 -13.39 2.50
N GLU A 73 13.06 -13.74 1.98
CA GLU A 73 12.54 -15.08 2.18
C GLU A 73 13.42 -16.12 1.53
N THR A 74 13.95 -15.80 0.37
CA THR A 74 14.83 -16.71 -0.32
C THR A 74 16.14 -16.92 0.43
N GLU A 75 16.64 -15.87 1.00
CA GLU A 75 17.90 -15.93 1.73
C GLU A 75 17.81 -16.78 2.98
N ASP A 76 16.65 -16.87 3.54
CA ASP A 76 16.46 -17.64 4.75
C ASP A 76 16.53 -19.14 4.52
N GLU A 77 16.56 -19.53 3.29
CA GLU A 77 16.72 -20.93 3.01
C GLU A 77 18.17 -21.30 3.03
#